data_e80e92b4c942c024cf1282a9374a5983
#
_entry.id   e80e92b4c942c024cf1282a9374a5983
#
_cell.length_a   1.000
_cell.length_b   1.000
_cell.length_c   1.000
_cell.angle_alpha   90.00
_cell.angle_beta   90.00
_cell.angle_gamma   90.00
#
_symmetry.space_group_name_H-M   'P 1'
#
loop_
_entity.id
_entity.type
_entity.pdbx_description
1 polymer ?
#
loop_
_entity_poly.entity_id
_entity_poly.type
_entity_poly.pdbx_seq_one_letter_code
_entity_poly.pdbx_strand_id
1 'polypeptide(L)'
;MSTSTLAPAADSPRLDWPFLIAAVLGTAVLVALVALDGQPASAALVILGFALGVAFLRAEFSFAAAWRRFLVSGEGGGLIGALLLIAVAALVIVPVAALVPGFGGAIAPIGPSVVIGAFVFGIGMQLANGCGSGTLYTAGGGSGRMLITLALFIAGSVIGSLHLPAFLALGGVDPILASNYLGPWGGLAAALASIAVAAFAIMAIARARGATFKPRRLIVIGAIVIGLLSIGVFLVGHHPWSVTFGLTVWGAKIATLAGFDFSGAAFWQWPGPKRALSESILSDTSSLTDLGMILGAMAAAAAAKPFARTAWPPAKSLLAAAIGGLLMGWGARIGFGCNIGAFVGGVASGSLHGWIWFAAALGGCVVGIRLRPLFGLSRD
;
A
#
# COMPACT_ATOMS: atom_id res chain seq x y z
N MET A 1 28.60 -39.23 -35.51
CA MET A 1 28.89 -37.79 -35.51
C MET A 1 27.85 -37.10 -34.62
N SER A 2 28.20 -36.82 -33.37
CA SER A 2 27.30 -36.22 -32.37
C SER A 2 27.51 -34.72 -32.42
N THR A 3 26.55 -33.96 -32.93
CA THR A 3 26.56 -32.49 -32.87
C THR A 3 26.04 -32.08 -31.52
N SER A 4 26.95 -31.73 -30.62
CA SER A 4 26.61 -31.07 -29.36
C SER A 4 26.09 -29.65 -29.68
N THR A 5 24.77 -29.45 -29.58
CA THR A 5 24.18 -28.14 -29.54
C THR A 5 24.54 -27.47 -28.21
N LEU A 6 25.49 -26.54 -28.25
CA LEU A 6 25.79 -25.64 -27.16
C LEU A 6 24.49 -24.89 -26.81
N ALA A 7 24.02 -25.06 -25.57
CA ALA A 7 22.97 -24.24 -25.02
C ALA A 7 23.41 -22.78 -25.08
N PRO A 8 22.53 -21.82 -25.46
CA PRO A 8 22.88 -20.40 -25.49
C PRO A 8 23.30 -19.98 -24.09
N ALA A 9 24.47 -19.35 -24.00
CA ALA A 9 25.00 -18.77 -22.77
C ALA A 9 23.92 -17.90 -22.12
N ALA A 10 23.62 -18.15 -20.84
CA ALA A 10 22.72 -17.30 -20.08
C ALA A 10 23.24 -15.86 -20.15
N ASP A 11 22.53 -15.00 -20.86
CA ASP A 11 22.84 -13.57 -20.94
C ASP A 11 22.99 -13.04 -19.50
N SER A 12 24.17 -12.54 -19.18
CA SER A 12 24.42 -11.83 -17.94
C SER A 12 23.37 -10.71 -17.80
N PRO A 13 22.83 -10.45 -16.60
CA PRO A 13 21.82 -9.41 -16.40
C PRO A 13 22.40 -8.07 -16.87
N ARG A 14 21.96 -7.57 -18.03
CA ARG A 14 22.37 -6.27 -18.54
C ARG A 14 21.58 -5.22 -17.79
N LEU A 15 22.31 -4.31 -17.10
CA LEU A 15 21.74 -3.11 -16.47
C LEU A 15 21.05 -2.25 -17.52
N ASP A 16 19.85 -1.80 -17.22
CA ASP A 16 19.16 -0.80 -18.05
C ASP A 16 19.57 0.61 -17.58
N TRP A 17 20.73 1.05 -18.07
CA TRP A 17 21.36 2.29 -17.64
C TRP A 17 20.47 3.52 -17.79
N PRO A 18 19.71 3.74 -18.88
CA PRO A 18 18.83 4.91 -19.02
C PRO A 18 17.81 5.02 -17.88
N PHE A 19 17.13 3.93 -17.54
CA PHE A 19 16.12 3.92 -16.46
C PHE A 19 16.76 4.01 -15.08
N LEU A 20 17.93 3.38 -14.88
CA LEU A 20 18.65 3.49 -13.62
C LEU A 20 19.12 4.92 -13.35
N ILE A 21 19.72 5.56 -14.37
CA ILE A 21 20.15 6.96 -14.28
C ILE A 21 18.95 7.88 -14.05
N ALA A 22 17.85 7.69 -14.78
CA ALA A 22 16.63 8.47 -14.60
C ALA A 22 16.07 8.35 -13.19
N ALA A 23 16.08 7.13 -12.60
CA ALA A 23 15.61 6.90 -11.22
C ALA A 23 16.48 7.61 -10.20
N VAL A 24 17.81 7.50 -10.33
CA VAL A 24 18.77 8.12 -9.39
C VAL A 24 18.73 9.65 -9.52
N LEU A 25 18.78 10.18 -10.73
CA LEU A 25 18.69 11.61 -10.96
C LEU A 25 17.33 12.18 -10.52
N GLY A 26 16.23 11.50 -10.85
CA GLY A 26 14.89 11.90 -10.39
C GLY A 26 14.80 11.97 -8.87
N THR A 27 15.41 10.99 -8.17
CA THR A 27 15.48 11.00 -6.70
C THR A 27 16.33 12.18 -6.19
N ALA A 28 17.49 12.41 -6.79
CA ALA A 28 18.37 13.52 -6.39
C ALA A 28 17.70 14.89 -6.62
N VAL A 29 16.99 15.06 -7.75
CA VAL A 29 16.22 16.28 -8.04
C VAL A 29 15.09 16.47 -7.03
N LEU A 30 14.32 15.43 -6.71
CA LEU A 30 13.26 15.54 -5.69
C LEU A 30 13.82 15.90 -4.31
N VAL A 31 14.90 15.27 -3.88
CA VAL A 31 15.58 15.58 -2.61
C VAL A 31 16.04 17.04 -2.60
N ALA A 32 16.65 17.52 -3.70
CA ALA A 32 17.09 18.90 -3.81
C ALA A 32 15.91 19.88 -3.78
N LEU A 33 14.83 19.60 -4.51
CA LEU A 33 13.64 20.47 -4.54
C LEU A 33 13.00 20.60 -3.15
N VAL A 34 12.85 19.48 -2.41
CA VAL A 34 12.30 19.48 -1.05
C VAL A 34 13.21 20.21 -0.08
N ALA A 35 14.53 20.05 -0.21
CA ALA A 35 15.48 20.78 0.63
C ALA A 35 15.49 22.28 0.36
N LEU A 36 15.36 22.71 -0.90
CA LEU A 36 15.27 24.11 -1.32
C LEU A 36 13.94 24.76 -0.93
N ASP A 37 12.85 23.97 -0.81
CA ASP A 37 11.54 24.43 -0.32
C ASP A 37 11.51 24.64 1.22
N GLY A 38 12.69 24.59 1.86
CA GLY A 38 12.84 24.84 3.30
C GLY A 38 12.48 23.66 4.20
N GLN A 39 12.31 22.46 3.65
CA GLN A 39 11.92 21.25 4.38
C GLN A 39 12.98 20.13 4.33
N PRO A 40 14.23 20.38 4.72
CA PRO A 40 15.30 19.39 4.55
C PRO A 40 15.05 18.06 5.28
N ALA A 41 14.34 18.08 6.40
CA ALA A 41 13.94 16.87 7.11
C ALA A 41 13.00 15.99 6.27
N SER A 42 12.07 16.61 5.52
CA SER A 42 11.12 15.91 4.66
C SER A 42 11.80 15.26 3.44
N ALA A 43 12.99 15.72 3.05
CA ALA A 43 13.79 15.06 2.00
C ALA A 43 14.14 13.60 2.36
N ALA A 44 14.24 13.27 3.65
CA ALA A 44 14.41 11.90 4.10
C ALA A 44 13.24 10.99 3.69
N LEU A 45 12.02 11.53 3.55
CA LEU A 45 10.84 10.76 3.12
C LEU A 45 10.99 10.25 1.67
N VAL A 46 11.62 11.03 0.79
CA VAL A 46 11.93 10.61 -0.58
C VAL A 46 12.90 9.43 -0.57
N ILE A 47 13.94 9.51 0.27
CA ILE A 47 14.95 8.45 0.39
C ILE A 47 14.33 7.18 1.01
N LEU A 48 13.52 7.33 2.04
CA LEU A 48 12.77 6.22 2.66
C LEU A 48 11.78 5.59 1.67
N GLY A 49 11.07 6.41 0.91
CA GLY A 49 10.21 5.96 -0.18
C GLY A 49 10.97 5.18 -1.24
N PHE A 50 12.13 5.70 -1.68
CA PHE A 50 13.01 4.99 -2.61
C PHE A 50 13.42 3.62 -2.07
N ALA A 51 13.88 3.55 -0.82
CA ALA A 51 14.25 2.29 -0.18
C ALA A 51 13.06 1.32 -0.05
N LEU A 52 11.84 1.83 0.26
CA LEU A 52 10.61 1.04 0.25
C LEU A 52 10.33 0.46 -1.14
N GLY A 53 10.45 1.25 -2.21
CA GLY A 53 10.26 0.78 -3.59
C GLY A 53 11.22 -0.34 -3.96
N VAL A 54 12.50 -0.20 -3.61
CA VAL A 54 13.51 -1.26 -3.79
C VAL A 54 13.14 -2.50 -2.97
N ALA A 55 12.81 -2.34 -1.69
CA ALA A 55 12.51 -3.44 -0.80
C ALA A 55 11.28 -4.25 -1.25
N PHE A 56 10.17 -3.57 -1.61
CA PHE A 56 8.96 -4.22 -2.08
C PHE A 56 9.19 -5.02 -3.37
N LEU A 57 9.89 -4.41 -4.34
CA LEU A 57 10.14 -5.07 -5.62
C LEU A 57 11.08 -6.27 -5.45
N ARG A 58 12.16 -6.13 -4.68
CA ARG A 58 13.15 -7.19 -4.45
C ARG A 58 12.61 -8.34 -3.61
N ALA A 59 11.76 -8.03 -2.63
CA ALA A 59 11.13 -9.06 -1.80
C ALA A 59 9.93 -9.73 -2.48
N GLU A 60 9.47 -9.24 -3.63
CA GLU A 60 8.21 -9.67 -4.26
C GLU A 60 7.03 -9.61 -3.26
N PHE A 61 7.03 -8.59 -2.41
CA PHE A 61 6.10 -8.50 -1.29
C PHE A 61 4.73 -8.01 -1.76
N SER A 62 3.79 -8.91 -1.96
CA SER A 62 2.47 -8.61 -2.52
C SER A 62 1.34 -9.03 -1.58
N PHE A 63 0.59 -8.06 -1.05
CA PHE A 63 -0.63 -8.35 -0.28
C PHE A 63 -1.69 -9.04 -1.13
N ALA A 64 -1.92 -8.57 -2.36
CA ALA A 64 -2.95 -9.12 -3.24
C ALA A 64 -2.72 -10.60 -3.55
N ALA A 65 -1.49 -10.97 -3.91
CA ALA A 65 -1.12 -12.35 -4.19
C ALA A 65 -1.11 -13.21 -2.92
N ALA A 66 -0.62 -12.68 -1.79
CA ALA A 66 -0.60 -13.39 -0.52
C ALA A 66 -2.01 -13.74 -0.04
N TRP A 67 -2.93 -12.78 -0.07
CA TRP A 67 -4.32 -12.99 0.34
C TRP A 67 -5.05 -13.96 -0.59
N ARG A 68 -4.81 -13.85 -1.91
CA ARG A 68 -5.37 -14.77 -2.89
C ARG A 68 -4.91 -16.21 -2.63
N ARG A 69 -3.60 -16.45 -2.50
CA ARG A 69 -3.06 -17.78 -2.21
C ARG A 69 -3.63 -18.37 -0.93
N PHE A 70 -3.76 -17.56 0.12
CA PHE A 70 -4.38 -18.02 1.36
C PHE A 70 -5.84 -18.43 1.17
N LEU A 71 -6.62 -17.61 0.45
CA LEU A 71 -8.06 -17.89 0.22
C LEU A 71 -8.29 -19.10 -0.70
N VAL A 72 -7.46 -19.26 -1.74
CA VAL A 72 -7.63 -20.33 -2.74
C VAL A 72 -6.96 -21.63 -2.29
N SER A 73 -5.67 -21.58 -1.95
CA SER A 73 -4.87 -22.77 -1.65
C SER A 73 -4.59 -23.00 -0.16
N GLY A 74 -4.89 -22.03 0.70
CA GLY A 74 -4.56 -22.11 2.13
C GLY A 74 -3.13 -21.69 2.48
N GLU A 75 -2.31 -21.26 1.51
CA GLU A 75 -0.92 -20.85 1.76
C GLU A 75 -0.84 -19.60 2.66
N GLY A 76 -0.39 -19.78 3.90
CA GLY A 76 -0.33 -18.71 4.90
C GLY A 76 0.94 -17.86 4.91
N GLY A 77 2.01 -18.28 4.23
CA GLY A 77 3.33 -17.67 4.37
C GLY A 77 3.40 -16.17 4.07
N GLY A 78 2.66 -15.71 3.06
CA GLY A 78 2.62 -14.28 2.74
C GLY A 78 1.86 -13.44 3.76
N LEU A 79 0.79 -13.97 4.36
CA LEU A 79 0.06 -13.30 5.45
C LEU A 79 0.90 -13.25 6.73
N ILE A 80 1.60 -14.33 7.08
CA ILE A 80 2.55 -14.34 8.20
C ILE A 80 3.64 -13.30 8.00
N GLY A 81 4.16 -13.14 6.75
CA GLY A 81 5.10 -12.06 6.43
C GLY A 81 4.50 -10.67 6.64
N ALA A 82 3.24 -10.46 6.27
CA ALA A 82 2.55 -9.19 6.52
C ALA A 82 2.37 -8.91 8.02
N LEU A 83 2.00 -9.92 8.82
CA LEU A 83 1.89 -9.79 10.27
C LEU A 83 3.26 -9.52 10.93
N LEU A 84 4.34 -10.10 10.42
CA LEU A 84 5.70 -9.79 10.90
C LEU A 84 6.07 -8.33 10.64
N LEU A 85 5.77 -7.81 9.45
CA LEU A 85 5.97 -6.38 9.13
C LEU A 85 5.21 -5.50 10.13
N ILE A 86 3.93 -5.81 10.39
CA ILE A 86 3.10 -5.07 11.33
C ILE A 86 3.67 -5.14 12.75
N ALA A 87 4.11 -6.32 13.19
CA ALA A 87 4.71 -6.49 14.52
C ALA A 87 5.98 -5.63 14.68
N VAL A 88 6.87 -5.62 13.68
CA VAL A 88 8.06 -4.76 13.68
C VAL A 88 7.68 -3.28 13.78
N ALA A 89 6.72 -2.83 13.00
CA ALA A 89 6.27 -1.43 13.02
C ALA A 89 5.61 -1.07 14.36
N ALA A 90 4.80 -1.95 14.93
CA ALA A 90 4.09 -1.73 16.20
C ALA A 90 5.02 -1.50 17.39
N LEU A 91 6.23 -2.12 17.40
CA LEU A 91 7.21 -1.96 18.49
C LEU A 91 7.57 -0.50 18.75
N VAL A 92 7.51 0.34 17.72
CA VAL A 92 7.85 1.77 17.83
C VAL A 92 6.59 2.63 17.72
N ILE A 93 5.68 2.34 16.78
CA ILE A 93 4.52 3.19 16.50
C ILE A 93 3.61 3.30 17.72
N VAL A 94 3.26 2.17 18.39
CA VAL A 94 2.34 2.21 19.53
C VAL A 94 2.87 3.06 20.69
N PRO A 95 4.08 2.80 21.23
CA PRO A 95 4.58 3.58 22.36
C PRO A 95 4.88 5.04 21.99
N VAL A 96 5.45 5.31 20.81
CA VAL A 96 5.79 6.69 20.41
C VAL A 96 4.53 7.52 20.18
N ALA A 97 3.51 6.99 19.48
CA ALA A 97 2.26 7.69 19.27
C ALA A 97 1.50 7.97 20.59
N ALA A 98 1.71 7.16 21.63
CA ALA A 98 1.06 7.32 22.92
C ALA A 98 1.85 8.22 23.90
N LEU A 99 3.19 8.29 23.77
CA LEU A 99 4.06 8.96 24.74
C LEU A 99 4.62 10.28 24.24
N VAL A 100 4.76 10.46 22.92
CA VAL A 100 5.45 11.61 22.34
C VAL A 100 4.44 12.58 21.73
N PRO A 101 4.28 13.81 22.27
CA PRO A 101 3.42 14.83 21.68
C PRO A 101 3.78 15.10 20.21
N GLY A 102 2.75 15.31 19.37
CA GLY A 102 2.94 15.57 17.93
C GLY A 102 3.01 14.33 17.06
N PHE A 103 3.13 13.13 17.63
CA PHE A 103 2.99 11.87 16.90
C PHE A 103 1.56 11.35 16.97
N GLY A 104 1.04 10.85 15.83
CA GLY A 104 -0.30 10.29 15.75
C GLY A 104 -0.30 8.86 15.22
N GLY A 105 -1.26 8.05 15.68
CA GLY A 105 -1.52 6.72 15.11
C GLY A 105 -2.39 6.78 13.84
N ALA A 106 -2.39 5.72 13.05
CA ALA A 106 -3.40 5.53 12.01
C ALA A 106 -4.70 5.07 12.67
N ILE A 107 -5.65 5.96 12.79
CA ILE A 107 -6.92 5.75 13.47
C ILE A 107 -8.09 6.10 12.56
N ALA A 108 -9.20 5.39 12.71
CA ALA A 108 -10.43 5.69 12.02
C ALA A 108 -11.65 5.29 12.88
N PRO A 109 -12.80 5.97 12.72
CA PRO A 109 -14.04 5.53 13.35
C PRO A 109 -14.45 4.15 12.83
N ILE A 110 -15.06 3.36 13.70
CA ILE A 110 -15.52 2.01 13.37
C ILE A 110 -16.98 2.07 12.97
N GLY A 111 -17.27 1.86 11.70
CA GLY A 111 -18.62 1.98 11.18
C GLY A 111 -18.78 1.43 9.77
N PRO A 112 -19.96 1.65 9.16
CA PRO A 112 -20.26 1.20 7.79
C PRO A 112 -19.23 1.67 6.77
N SER A 113 -18.68 2.88 6.94
CA SER A 113 -17.63 3.44 6.08
C SER A 113 -16.43 2.50 5.95
N VAL A 114 -15.83 2.09 7.08
CA VAL A 114 -14.66 1.19 7.08
C VAL A 114 -15.01 -0.15 6.44
N VAL A 115 -16.16 -0.74 6.81
CA VAL A 115 -16.56 -2.07 6.34
C VAL A 115 -16.81 -2.07 4.83
N ILE A 116 -17.62 -1.12 4.34
CA ILE A 116 -17.98 -1.02 2.91
C ILE A 116 -16.75 -0.65 2.09
N GLY A 117 -15.98 0.37 2.54
CA GLY A 117 -14.77 0.80 1.85
C GLY A 117 -13.73 -0.32 1.71
N ALA A 118 -13.46 -1.03 2.80
CA ALA A 118 -12.52 -2.15 2.81
C ALA A 118 -13.00 -3.32 1.94
N PHE A 119 -14.29 -3.66 1.99
CA PHE A 119 -14.88 -4.72 1.16
C PHE A 119 -14.74 -4.42 -0.33
N VAL A 120 -15.11 -3.21 -0.75
CA VAL A 120 -14.99 -2.77 -2.15
C VAL A 120 -13.50 -2.71 -2.57
N PHE A 121 -12.62 -2.24 -1.68
CA PHE A 121 -11.18 -2.28 -1.91
C PHE A 121 -10.68 -3.71 -2.16
N GLY A 122 -11.13 -4.68 -1.37
CA GLY A 122 -10.78 -6.10 -1.52
C GLY A 122 -11.17 -6.67 -2.88
N ILE A 123 -12.36 -6.34 -3.39
CA ILE A 123 -12.80 -6.71 -4.75
C ILE A 123 -11.82 -6.11 -5.78
N GLY A 124 -11.60 -4.80 -5.71
CA GLY A 124 -10.72 -4.07 -6.62
C GLY A 124 -9.31 -4.61 -6.64
N MET A 125 -8.74 -4.92 -5.46
CA MET A 125 -7.40 -5.46 -5.29
C MET A 125 -7.19 -6.78 -6.05
N GLN A 126 -8.19 -7.65 -6.07
CA GLN A 126 -8.09 -8.92 -6.80
C GLN A 126 -8.27 -8.75 -8.31
N LEU A 127 -9.12 -7.84 -8.76
CA LEU A 127 -9.27 -7.51 -10.18
C LEU A 127 -8.04 -6.79 -10.73
N ALA A 128 -7.50 -5.82 -9.99
CA ALA A 128 -6.27 -5.12 -10.36
C ALA A 128 -5.02 -6.01 -10.31
N ASN A 129 -5.04 -7.09 -9.51
CA ASN A 129 -3.89 -7.94 -9.21
C ASN A 129 -2.76 -7.20 -8.47
N GLY A 130 -3.12 -6.19 -7.68
CA GLY A 130 -2.21 -5.37 -6.89
C GLY A 130 -2.99 -4.60 -5.82
N CYS A 131 -2.33 -4.26 -4.71
CA CYS A 131 -2.86 -3.34 -3.70
C CYS A 131 -2.38 -1.90 -3.98
N GLY A 132 -2.63 -0.93 -3.10
CA GLY A 132 -2.17 0.45 -3.27
C GLY A 132 -0.66 0.56 -3.48
N SER A 133 0.13 0.08 -2.51
CA SER A 133 1.60 0.04 -2.64
C SER A 133 2.05 -0.86 -3.79
N GLY A 134 1.36 -2.01 -3.98
CA GLY A 134 1.61 -2.93 -5.09
C GLY A 134 1.46 -2.26 -6.45
N THR A 135 0.49 -1.39 -6.61
CA THR A 135 0.28 -0.60 -7.83
C THR A 135 1.44 0.35 -8.07
N LEU A 136 1.89 1.09 -7.02
CA LEU A 136 3.00 2.04 -7.13
C LEU A 136 4.31 1.37 -7.54
N TYR A 137 4.78 0.38 -6.76
CA TYR A 137 6.09 -0.21 -7.06
C TYR A 137 6.08 -1.05 -8.35
N THR A 138 4.95 -1.64 -8.72
CA THR A 138 4.89 -2.42 -9.96
C THR A 138 4.74 -1.50 -11.19
N ALA A 139 4.05 -0.35 -11.05
CA ALA A 139 4.03 0.70 -12.07
C ALA A 139 5.44 1.29 -12.26
N GLY A 140 6.13 1.65 -11.17
CA GLY A 140 7.54 2.07 -11.18
C GLY A 140 8.46 1.02 -11.82
N GLY A 141 8.19 -0.27 -11.59
CA GLY A 141 8.87 -1.40 -12.23
C GLY A 141 8.54 -1.60 -13.73
N GLY A 142 7.75 -0.71 -14.37
CA GLY A 142 7.48 -0.73 -15.81
C GLY A 142 6.23 -1.48 -16.25
N SER A 143 5.33 -1.85 -15.36
CA SER A 143 4.08 -2.53 -15.72
C SER A 143 3.04 -1.57 -16.29
N GLY A 144 2.78 -1.61 -17.61
CA GLY A 144 1.73 -0.81 -18.26
C GLY A 144 0.33 -1.06 -17.69
N ARG A 145 0.04 -2.31 -17.28
CA ARG A 145 -1.22 -2.66 -16.60
C ARG A 145 -1.39 -1.89 -15.29
N MET A 146 -0.31 -1.77 -14.51
CA MET A 146 -0.36 -1.06 -13.23
C MET A 146 -0.40 0.46 -13.39
N LEU A 147 0.10 1.01 -14.50
CA LEU A 147 -0.11 2.43 -14.83
C LEU A 147 -1.59 2.76 -15.03
N ILE A 148 -2.34 1.91 -15.74
CA ILE A 148 -3.80 2.05 -15.87
C ILE A 148 -4.47 1.91 -14.51
N THR A 149 -4.08 0.91 -13.72
CA THR A 149 -4.61 0.74 -12.36
C THR A 149 -4.35 1.98 -11.51
N LEU A 150 -3.14 2.57 -11.57
CA LEU A 150 -2.78 3.76 -10.81
C LEU A 150 -3.62 4.98 -11.21
N ALA A 151 -3.78 5.23 -12.51
CA ALA A 151 -4.59 6.34 -12.99
C ALA A 151 -6.05 6.24 -12.51
N LEU A 152 -6.65 5.04 -12.62
CA LEU A 152 -8.02 4.80 -12.16
C LEU A 152 -8.14 4.75 -10.63
N PHE A 153 -7.08 4.34 -9.91
CA PHE A 153 -7.01 4.44 -8.46
C PHE A 153 -7.08 5.91 -8.01
N ILE A 154 -6.27 6.76 -8.66
CA ILE A 154 -6.27 8.21 -8.41
C ILE A 154 -7.69 8.78 -8.65
N ALA A 155 -8.30 8.50 -9.78
CA ALA A 155 -9.67 8.96 -10.08
C ALA A 155 -10.69 8.43 -9.05
N GLY A 156 -10.64 7.14 -8.73
CA GLY A 156 -11.52 6.52 -7.74
C GLY A 156 -11.37 7.13 -6.35
N SER A 157 -10.15 7.49 -5.93
CA SER A 157 -9.92 8.09 -4.62
C SER A 157 -10.44 9.53 -4.53
N VAL A 158 -10.41 10.30 -5.62
CA VAL A 158 -11.07 11.63 -5.68
C VAL A 158 -12.58 11.46 -5.56
N ILE A 159 -13.20 10.55 -6.33
CA ILE A 159 -14.64 10.27 -6.22
C ILE A 159 -14.99 9.83 -4.79
N GLY A 160 -14.18 8.94 -4.20
CA GLY A 160 -14.35 8.51 -2.81
C GLY A 160 -14.28 9.66 -1.82
N SER A 161 -13.43 10.66 -2.04
CA SER A 161 -13.33 11.84 -1.17
C SER A 161 -14.61 12.66 -1.15
N LEU A 162 -15.33 12.72 -2.27
CA LEU A 162 -16.63 13.41 -2.34
C LEU A 162 -17.73 12.63 -1.60
N HIS A 163 -17.65 11.31 -1.58
CA HIS A 163 -18.65 10.45 -0.93
C HIS A 163 -18.39 10.20 0.55
N LEU A 164 -17.14 10.33 1.04
CA LEU A 164 -16.76 9.99 2.41
C LEU A 164 -17.65 10.67 3.48
N PRO A 165 -17.99 11.97 3.39
CA PRO A 165 -18.86 12.61 4.37
C PRO A 165 -20.24 11.94 4.51
N ALA A 166 -20.83 11.50 3.41
CA ALA A 166 -22.11 10.77 3.42
C ALA A 166 -21.99 9.39 4.09
N PHE A 167 -20.87 8.70 3.87
CA PHE A 167 -20.62 7.41 4.54
C PHE A 167 -20.35 7.55 6.03
N LEU A 168 -19.73 8.64 6.45
CA LEU A 168 -19.57 8.95 7.87
C LEU A 168 -20.91 9.29 8.55
N ALA A 169 -21.83 9.92 7.82
CA ALA A 169 -23.17 10.22 8.32
C ALA A 169 -24.03 8.96 8.58
N LEU A 170 -23.61 7.78 8.07
CA LEU A 170 -24.26 6.51 8.41
C LEU A 170 -23.98 6.06 9.86
N GLY A 171 -23.17 6.82 10.60
CA GLY A 171 -22.81 6.55 11.98
C GLY A 171 -21.61 5.63 12.14
N GLY A 172 -21.25 5.40 13.39
CA GLY A 172 -20.12 4.58 13.81
C GLY A 172 -19.75 4.85 15.25
N VAL A 173 -18.72 4.13 15.70
CA VAL A 173 -18.13 4.28 17.02
C VAL A 173 -16.81 5.02 16.88
N ASP A 174 -16.47 5.88 17.83
CA ASP A 174 -15.19 6.60 17.86
C ASP A 174 -14.01 5.62 17.78
N PRO A 175 -12.84 6.08 17.29
CA PRO A 175 -11.67 5.24 17.17
C PRO A 175 -11.29 4.56 18.49
N ILE A 176 -11.16 3.23 18.46
CA ILE A 176 -10.77 2.42 19.63
C ILE A 176 -9.29 2.09 19.50
N LEU A 177 -8.46 2.66 20.39
CA LEU A 177 -7.04 2.36 20.51
C LEU A 177 -6.78 1.61 21.81
N ALA A 178 -6.04 0.53 21.75
CA ALA A 178 -5.69 -0.26 22.94
C ALA A 178 -4.89 0.56 23.97
N SER A 179 -4.04 1.48 23.52
CA SER A 179 -3.24 2.36 24.39
C SER A 179 -4.08 3.32 25.24
N ASN A 180 -5.29 3.69 24.77
CA ASN A 180 -6.17 4.59 25.55
C ASN A 180 -6.75 3.90 26.79
N TYR A 181 -6.87 2.57 26.79
CA TYR A 181 -7.45 1.79 27.89
C TYR A 181 -6.40 1.09 28.74
N LEU A 182 -5.26 0.68 28.12
CA LEU A 182 -4.25 -0.16 28.76
C LEU A 182 -2.92 0.57 28.96
N GLY A 183 -2.87 1.86 28.63
CA GLY A 183 -1.63 2.62 28.59
C GLY A 183 -0.71 2.20 27.42
N PRO A 184 0.44 2.90 27.23
CA PRO A 184 1.31 2.70 26.08
C PRO A 184 1.83 1.27 25.93
N TRP A 185 2.35 0.71 27.00
CA TRP A 185 2.92 -0.65 27.02
C TRP A 185 1.86 -1.76 26.99
N GLY A 186 0.74 -1.55 27.68
CA GLY A 186 -0.42 -2.45 27.60
C GLY A 186 -1.04 -2.45 26.21
N GLY A 187 -1.08 -1.28 25.54
CA GLY A 187 -1.49 -1.14 24.15
C GLY A 187 -0.57 -1.89 23.18
N LEU A 188 0.74 -1.81 23.39
CA LEU A 188 1.71 -2.61 22.62
C LEU A 188 1.51 -4.11 22.83
N ALA A 189 1.38 -4.53 24.08
CA ALA A 189 1.15 -5.95 24.39
C ALA A 189 -0.14 -6.48 23.73
N ALA A 190 -1.23 -5.70 23.76
CA ALA A 190 -2.49 -6.03 23.12
C ALA A 190 -2.36 -6.11 21.59
N ALA A 191 -1.63 -5.17 20.98
CA ALA A 191 -1.36 -5.17 19.53
C ALA A 191 -0.56 -6.44 19.15
N LEU A 192 0.52 -6.74 19.84
CA LEU A 192 1.33 -7.95 19.58
C LEU A 192 0.55 -9.24 19.83
N ALA A 193 -0.26 -9.29 20.90
CA ALA A 193 -1.12 -10.43 21.18
C ALA A 193 -2.16 -10.65 20.07
N SER A 194 -2.82 -9.60 19.59
CA SER A 194 -3.77 -9.69 18.48
C SER A 194 -3.11 -10.19 17.18
N ILE A 195 -1.89 -9.73 16.88
CA ILE A 195 -1.07 -10.21 15.76
C ILE A 195 -0.72 -11.70 15.94
N ALA A 196 -0.32 -12.11 17.14
CA ALA A 196 -0.01 -13.51 17.43
C ALA A 196 -1.25 -14.43 17.30
N VAL A 197 -2.42 -13.99 17.77
CA VAL A 197 -3.69 -14.70 17.58
C VAL A 197 -4.03 -14.86 16.11
N ALA A 198 -3.89 -13.79 15.31
CA ALA A 198 -4.11 -13.85 13.86
C ALA A 198 -3.12 -14.79 13.17
N ALA A 199 -1.84 -14.74 13.54
CA ALA A 199 -0.82 -15.65 13.02
C ALA A 199 -1.15 -17.10 13.35
N PHE A 200 -1.56 -17.38 14.59
CA PHE A 200 -1.99 -18.73 15.00
C PHE A 200 -3.19 -19.22 14.20
N ALA A 201 -4.21 -18.36 14.00
CA ALA A 201 -5.38 -18.70 13.20
C ALA A 201 -4.99 -19.03 11.74
N ILE A 202 -4.11 -18.22 11.12
CA ILE A 202 -3.61 -18.48 9.76
C ILE A 202 -2.85 -19.81 9.71
N MET A 203 -1.99 -20.09 10.71
CA MET A 203 -1.26 -21.35 10.78
C MET A 203 -2.19 -22.55 10.94
N ALA A 204 -3.23 -22.44 11.80
CA ALA A 204 -4.22 -23.49 12.01
C ALA A 204 -5.00 -23.80 10.72
N ILE A 205 -5.47 -22.75 10.01
CA ILE A 205 -6.18 -22.90 8.74
C ILE A 205 -5.28 -23.53 7.67
N ALA A 206 -4.03 -23.06 7.56
CA ALA A 206 -3.08 -23.61 6.59
C ALA A 206 -2.81 -25.10 6.86
N ARG A 207 -2.58 -25.48 8.13
CA ARG A 207 -2.41 -26.90 8.52
C ARG A 207 -3.65 -27.73 8.20
N ALA A 208 -4.83 -27.24 8.53
CA ALA A 208 -6.08 -27.93 8.24
C ALA A 208 -6.32 -28.17 6.74
N ARG A 209 -5.76 -27.28 5.88
CA ARG A 209 -5.81 -27.42 4.42
C ARG A 209 -4.60 -28.18 3.82
N GLY A 210 -3.69 -28.68 4.63
CA GLY A 210 -2.46 -29.32 4.17
C GLY A 210 -1.49 -28.39 3.44
N ALA A 211 -1.64 -27.07 3.66
CA ALA A 211 -0.86 -26.04 2.98
C ALA A 211 0.30 -25.53 3.85
N THR A 212 1.30 -24.90 3.23
CA THR A 212 2.41 -24.29 3.95
C THR A 212 2.00 -22.94 4.57
N PHE A 213 2.46 -22.71 5.80
CA PHE A 213 2.35 -21.40 6.46
C PHE A 213 3.71 -20.71 6.64
N LYS A 214 4.82 -21.40 6.29
CA LYS A 214 6.17 -20.84 6.44
C LYS A 214 6.41 -19.79 5.36
N PRO A 215 6.73 -18.53 5.74
CA PRO A 215 7.12 -17.53 4.77
C PRO A 215 8.47 -17.89 4.13
N ARG A 216 8.63 -17.58 2.85
CA ARG A 216 9.93 -17.68 2.17
C ARG A 216 10.92 -16.73 2.84
N ARG A 217 12.21 -17.10 2.92
CA ARG A 217 13.27 -16.27 3.53
C ARG A 217 13.24 -14.82 3.02
N LEU A 218 13.03 -14.64 1.71
CA LEU A 218 12.98 -13.32 1.10
C LEU A 218 11.79 -12.48 1.62
N ILE A 219 10.63 -13.12 1.86
CA ILE A 219 9.46 -12.44 2.47
C ILE A 219 9.75 -12.03 3.92
N VAL A 220 10.47 -12.86 4.70
CA VAL A 220 10.85 -12.53 6.08
C VAL A 220 11.79 -11.32 6.10
N ILE A 221 12.84 -11.33 5.28
CA ILE A 221 13.78 -10.21 5.17
C ILE A 221 13.04 -8.95 4.70
N GLY A 222 12.21 -9.08 3.66
CA GLY A 222 11.39 -7.98 3.15
C GLY A 222 10.46 -7.41 4.23
N ALA A 223 9.78 -8.25 4.98
CA ALA A 223 8.88 -7.82 6.07
C ALA A 223 9.61 -7.00 7.14
N ILE A 224 10.78 -7.45 7.56
CA ILE A 224 11.60 -6.73 8.55
C ILE A 224 12.09 -5.40 7.97
N VAL A 225 12.66 -5.41 6.76
CA VAL A 225 13.18 -4.19 6.12
C VAL A 225 12.08 -3.17 5.89
N ILE A 226 10.93 -3.59 5.33
CA ILE A 226 9.78 -2.71 5.10
C ILE A 226 9.21 -2.19 6.42
N GLY A 227 9.15 -3.03 7.46
CA GLY A 227 8.75 -2.62 8.80
C GLY A 227 9.65 -1.53 9.40
N LEU A 228 10.98 -1.70 9.30
CA LEU A 228 11.95 -0.70 9.74
C LEU A 228 11.88 0.60 8.93
N LEU A 229 11.71 0.52 7.61
CA LEU A 229 11.51 1.69 6.76
C LEU A 229 10.20 2.40 7.07
N SER A 230 9.12 1.65 7.40
CA SER A 230 7.86 2.23 7.84
C SER A 230 7.99 2.97 9.17
N ILE A 231 8.83 2.48 10.09
CA ILE A 231 9.21 3.21 11.30
C ILE A 231 9.95 4.50 10.93
N GLY A 232 10.89 4.45 9.99
CA GLY A 232 11.58 5.65 9.50
C GLY A 232 10.61 6.70 8.96
N VAL A 233 9.64 6.30 8.13
CA VAL A 233 8.59 7.21 7.62
C VAL A 233 7.76 7.79 8.77
N PHE A 234 7.41 6.97 9.77
CA PHE A 234 6.66 7.41 10.95
C PHE A 234 7.43 8.46 11.76
N LEU A 235 8.72 8.24 12.00
CA LEU A 235 9.55 9.16 12.79
C LEU A 235 9.78 10.50 12.10
N VAL A 236 9.83 10.53 10.77
CA VAL A 236 10.00 11.77 10.00
C VAL A 236 8.66 12.45 9.72
N GLY A 237 7.63 11.68 9.38
CA GLY A 237 6.30 12.19 9.00
C GLY A 237 5.34 12.36 10.17
N HIS A 238 5.71 11.93 11.38
CA HIS A 238 4.92 11.96 12.62
C HIS A 238 3.57 11.21 12.55
N HIS A 239 3.37 10.46 11.48
CA HIS A 239 2.18 9.65 11.24
C HIS A 239 2.59 8.34 10.54
N PRO A 240 1.94 7.20 10.83
CA PRO A 240 2.22 5.95 10.15
C PRO A 240 2.15 6.08 8.63
N TRP A 241 3.03 5.36 7.95
CA TRP A 241 3.13 5.38 6.50
C TRP A 241 1.77 5.14 5.83
N SER A 242 1.45 6.01 4.88
CA SER A 242 0.23 5.95 4.06
C SER A 242 0.59 6.18 2.60
N VAL A 243 -0.12 5.54 1.69
CA VAL A 243 0.02 5.66 0.23
C VAL A 243 -1.15 6.44 -0.36
N THR A 244 -2.36 6.17 0.13
CA THR A 244 -3.58 6.53 -0.59
C THR A 244 -3.97 8.00 -0.48
N PHE A 245 -3.48 8.69 0.53
CA PHE A 245 -3.77 10.13 0.68
C PHE A 245 -3.03 10.95 -0.39
N GLY A 246 -1.74 10.65 -0.64
CA GLY A 246 -0.97 11.30 -1.70
C GLY A 246 -1.65 11.14 -3.06
N LEU A 247 -2.10 9.92 -3.40
CA LEU A 247 -2.84 9.66 -4.65
C LEU A 247 -4.15 10.47 -4.73
N THR A 248 -4.87 10.65 -3.61
CA THR A 248 -6.08 11.48 -3.58
C THR A 248 -5.73 12.95 -3.83
N VAL A 249 -4.66 13.45 -3.22
CA VAL A 249 -4.17 14.84 -3.41
C VAL A 249 -3.75 15.06 -4.87
N TRP A 250 -3.01 14.14 -5.48
CA TRP A 250 -2.61 14.24 -6.89
C TRP A 250 -3.83 14.34 -7.81
N GLY A 251 -4.82 13.47 -7.60
CA GLY A 251 -6.04 13.50 -8.40
C GLY A 251 -6.85 14.78 -8.20
N ALA A 252 -6.97 15.28 -6.97
CA ALA A 252 -7.69 16.51 -6.71
C ALA A 252 -6.97 17.73 -7.34
N LYS A 253 -5.65 17.81 -7.26
CA LYS A 253 -4.89 18.87 -7.95
C LYS A 253 -5.04 18.82 -9.46
N ILE A 254 -4.99 17.62 -10.06
CA ILE A 254 -5.24 17.45 -11.50
C ILE A 254 -6.67 17.89 -11.85
N ALA A 255 -7.67 17.52 -11.05
CA ALA A 255 -9.04 17.93 -11.25
C ALA A 255 -9.23 19.46 -11.12
N THR A 256 -8.54 20.09 -10.15
CA THR A 256 -8.54 21.56 -10.00
C THR A 256 -7.93 22.25 -11.24
N LEU A 257 -6.82 21.73 -11.75
CA LEU A 257 -6.23 22.24 -12.99
C LEU A 257 -7.14 22.07 -14.21
N ALA A 258 -8.01 21.06 -14.18
CA ALA A 258 -9.04 20.86 -15.21
C ALA A 258 -10.32 21.71 -14.97
N GLY A 259 -10.34 22.57 -13.95
CA GLY A 259 -11.44 23.50 -13.66
C GLY A 259 -12.47 22.98 -12.67
N PHE A 260 -12.22 21.83 -11.99
CA PHE A 260 -13.14 21.35 -10.96
C PHE A 260 -12.96 22.13 -9.66
N ASP A 261 -14.07 22.64 -9.12
CA ASP A 261 -14.08 23.39 -7.85
C ASP A 261 -14.46 22.46 -6.69
N PHE A 262 -13.56 22.35 -5.70
CA PHE A 262 -13.77 21.59 -4.47
C PHE A 262 -14.31 22.44 -3.29
N SER A 263 -14.64 23.71 -3.51
CA SER A 263 -15.11 24.61 -2.43
C SER A 263 -16.39 24.11 -1.75
N GLY A 264 -17.29 23.46 -2.51
CA GLY A 264 -18.52 22.85 -2.00
C GLY A 264 -18.34 21.42 -1.44
N ALA A 265 -17.18 20.82 -1.52
CA ALA A 265 -16.93 19.45 -1.11
C ALA A 265 -16.45 19.39 0.35
N ALA A 266 -17.30 18.86 1.26
CA ALA A 266 -17.06 18.87 2.71
C ALA A 266 -15.70 18.25 3.11
N PHE A 267 -15.29 17.14 2.52
CA PHE A 267 -13.98 16.51 2.79
C PHE A 267 -12.83 17.50 2.56
N TRP A 268 -12.87 18.27 1.48
CA TRP A 268 -11.81 19.21 1.11
C TRP A 268 -11.86 20.53 1.92
N GLN A 269 -12.85 20.69 2.82
CA GLN A 269 -12.89 21.78 3.79
C GLN A 269 -12.30 21.39 5.16
N TRP A 270 -12.03 20.10 5.40
CA TRP A 270 -11.35 19.66 6.63
C TRP A 270 -9.90 20.16 6.66
N PRO A 271 -9.34 20.47 7.86
CA PRO A 271 -8.04 21.16 7.96
C PRO A 271 -6.90 20.48 7.18
N GLY A 272 -6.76 19.16 7.28
CA GLY A 272 -5.71 18.40 6.61
C GLY A 272 -5.86 18.38 5.07
N PRO A 273 -6.99 17.90 4.52
CA PRO A 273 -7.24 17.90 3.07
C PRO A 273 -7.20 19.31 2.45
N LYS A 274 -7.76 20.31 3.12
CA LYS A 274 -7.73 21.71 2.65
C LYS A 274 -6.31 22.21 2.49
N ARG A 275 -5.47 21.98 3.51
CA ARG A 275 -4.06 22.33 3.47
C ARG A 275 -3.32 21.60 2.35
N ALA A 276 -3.50 20.29 2.23
CA ALA A 276 -2.86 19.48 1.19
C ALA A 276 -3.29 19.91 -0.23
N LEU A 277 -4.52 20.39 -0.41
CA LEU A 277 -4.98 20.90 -1.70
C LEU A 277 -4.34 22.25 -2.07
N SER A 278 -4.12 23.14 -1.09
CA SER A 278 -3.53 24.47 -1.32
C SER A 278 -2.00 24.47 -1.39
N GLU A 279 -1.34 23.62 -0.60
CA GLU A 279 0.13 23.53 -0.55
C GLU A 279 0.72 22.69 -1.70
N SER A 280 2.05 22.74 -1.88
CA SER A 280 2.77 21.87 -2.82
C SER A 280 2.63 20.39 -2.46
N ILE A 281 2.65 19.51 -3.45
CA ILE A 281 2.76 18.05 -3.22
C ILE A 281 4.09 17.69 -2.52
N LEU A 282 5.08 18.56 -2.58
CA LEU A 282 6.37 18.40 -1.89
C LEU A 282 6.27 18.63 -0.36
N SER A 283 5.14 19.14 0.13
CA SER A 283 4.85 19.28 1.56
C SER A 283 4.06 18.07 2.12
N ASP A 284 3.57 17.17 1.25
CA ASP A 284 2.76 16.01 1.67
C ASP A 284 3.62 14.76 1.85
N THR A 285 3.66 14.24 3.07
CA THR A 285 4.42 13.03 3.45
C THR A 285 4.13 11.82 2.55
N SER A 286 2.84 11.60 2.22
CA SER A 286 2.45 10.46 1.37
C SER A 286 2.95 10.65 -0.05
N SER A 287 2.84 11.86 -0.59
CA SER A 287 3.33 12.18 -1.94
C SER A 287 4.84 11.98 -2.08
N LEU A 288 5.61 12.44 -1.09
CA LEU A 288 7.08 12.27 -1.10
C LEU A 288 7.49 10.79 -1.04
N THR A 289 6.86 10.01 -0.16
CA THR A 289 7.14 8.57 -0.06
C THR A 289 6.68 7.81 -1.29
N ASP A 290 5.54 8.17 -1.90
CA ASP A 290 4.99 7.53 -3.10
C ASP A 290 5.88 7.80 -4.32
N LEU A 291 6.32 9.04 -4.53
CA LEU A 291 7.24 9.40 -5.60
C LEU A 291 8.59 8.69 -5.43
N GLY A 292 9.14 8.71 -4.21
CA GLY A 292 10.34 7.96 -3.88
C GLY A 292 10.18 6.47 -4.19
N MET A 293 9.04 5.87 -3.81
CA MET A 293 8.76 4.45 -4.02
C MET A 293 8.69 4.06 -5.50
N ILE A 294 8.10 4.91 -6.35
CA ILE A 294 8.09 4.71 -7.80
C ILE A 294 9.51 4.71 -8.35
N LEU A 295 10.34 5.70 -7.96
CA LEU A 295 11.72 5.82 -8.42
C LEU A 295 12.61 4.67 -7.91
N GLY A 296 12.45 4.27 -6.64
CA GLY A 296 13.18 3.13 -6.06
C GLY A 296 12.85 1.81 -6.74
N ALA A 297 11.58 1.58 -7.05
CA ALA A 297 11.14 0.41 -7.80
C ALA A 297 11.68 0.43 -9.23
N MET A 298 11.70 1.60 -9.89
CA MET A 298 12.30 1.77 -11.22
C MET A 298 13.80 1.44 -11.20
N ALA A 299 14.54 1.95 -10.22
CA ALA A 299 15.95 1.63 -10.05
C ALA A 299 16.19 0.13 -9.82
N ALA A 300 15.40 -0.49 -8.95
CA ALA A 300 15.53 -1.92 -8.65
C ALA A 300 15.17 -2.81 -9.85
N ALA A 301 14.19 -2.43 -10.65
CA ALA A 301 13.83 -3.12 -11.88
C ALA A 301 14.93 -2.98 -12.94
N ALA A 302 15.42 -1.76 -13.18
CA ALA A 302 16.50 -1.48 -14.13
C ALA A 302 17.83 -2.19 -13.77
N ALA A 303 18.07 -2.38 -12.47
CA ALA A 303 19.25 -3.13 -11.99
C ALA A 303 19.10 -4.65 -12.10
N ALA A 304 17.89 -5.18 -12.29
CA ALA A 304 17.65 -6.64 -12.33
C ALA A 304 17.58 -7.19 -13.76
N LYS A 305 16.98 -6.44 -14.68
CA LYS A 305 16.77 -6.83 -16.09
C LYS A 305 16.57 -5.57 -16.92
N PRO A 306 16.84 -5.59 -18.25
CA PRO A 306 16.35 -4.55 -19.12
C PRO A 306 14.83 -4.37 -18.91
N PHE A 307 14.36 -3.13 -18.85
CA PHE A 307 12.92 -2.83 -18.75
C PHE A 307 12.22 -3.60 -19.88
N ALA A 308 11.54 -4.65 -19.51
CA ALA A 308 10.91 -5.52 -20.49
C ALA A 308 9.88 -4.68 -21.27
N ARG A 309 10.05 -4.59 -22.57
CA ARG A 309 8.99 -4.16 -23.49
C ARG A 309 7.95 -5.28 -23.51
N THR A 310 7.22 -5.41 -22.39
CA THR A 310 6.13 -6.38 -22.29
C THR A 310 5.03 -5.96 -23.24
N ALA A 311 4.57 -6.90 -24.06
CA ALA A 311 3.37 -6.70 -24.86
C ALA A 311 2.23 -6.25 -23.93
N TRP A 312 1.42 -5.31 -24.43
CA TRP A 312 0.25 -4.86 -23.68
C TRP A 312 -0.66 -6.06 -23.37
N PRO A 313 -1.14 -6.18 -22.12
CA PRO A 313 -2.05 -7.25 -21.76
C PRO A 313 -3.34 -7.23 -22.59
N PRO A 314 -4.06 -8.34 -22.73
CA PRO A 314 -5.34 -8.40 -23.42
C PRO A 314 -6.33 -7.35 -22.88
N ALA A 315 -7.20 -6.80 -23.73
CA ALA A 315 -8.15 -5.76 -23.38
C ALA A 315 -9.02 -6.10 -22.16
N LYS A 316 -9.45 -7.36 -22.00
CA LYS A 316 -10.18 -7.83 -20.81
C LYS A 316 -9.36 -7.65 -19.52
N SER A 317 -8.05 -7.94 -19.57
CA SER A 317 -7.16 -7.75 -18.41
C SER A 317 -6.96 -6.26 -18.09
N LEU A 318 -6.89 -5.39 -19.12
CA LEU A 318 -6.83 -3.95 -18.93
C LEU A 318 -8.13 -3.38 -18.35
N LEU A 319 -9.28 -3.90 -18.78
CA LEU A 319 -10.58 -3.55 -18.21
C LEU A 319 -10.67 -3.95 -16.73
N ALA A 320 -10.19 -5.15 -16.37
CA ALA A 320 -10.10 -5.56 -14.97
C ALA A 320 -9.19 -4.64 -14.15
N ALA A 321 -8.05 -4.22 -14.73
CA ALA A 321 -7.12 -3.28 -14.10
C ALA A 321 -7.78 -1.91 -13.87
N ALA A 322 -8.53 -1.40 -14.84
CA ALA A 322 -9.25 -0.14 -14.76
C ALA A 322 -10.36 -0.19 -13.69
N ILE A 323 -11.25 -1.17 -13.76
CA ILE A 323 -12.31 -1.36 -12.77
C ILE A 323 -11.71 -1.59 -11.38
N GLY A 324 -10.69 -2.45 -11.28
CA GLY A 324 -10.00 -2.74 -10.02
C GLY A 324 -9.35 -1.51 -9.43
N GLY A 325 -8.69 -0.67 -10.24
CA GLY A 325 -8.10 0.59 -9.81
C GLY A 325 -9.15 1.55 -9.25
N LEU A 326 -10.24 1.76 -9.99
CA LEU A 326 -11.35 2.64 -9.57
C LEU A 326 -11.96 2.19 -8.24
N LEU A 327 -12.26 0.89 -8.10
CA LEU A 327 -12.82 0.32 -6.87
C LEU A 327 -11.85 0.42 -5.70
N MET A 328 -10.55 0.17 -5.92
CA MET A 328 -9.53 0.33 -4.87
C MET A 328 -9.40 1.78 -4.41
N GLY A 329 -9.36 2.73 -5.35
CA GLY A 329 -9.24 4.16 -5.02
C GLY A 329 -10.43 4.64 -4.19
N TRP A 330 -11.64 4.35 -4.66
CA TRP A 330 -12.87 4.67 -3.95
C TRP A 330 -12.94 3.99 -2.59
N GLY A 331 -12.70 2.68 -2.55
CA GLY A 331 -12.75 1.88 -1.33
C GLY A 331 -11.68 2.30 -0.32
N ALA A 332 -10.47 2.65 -0.77
CA ALA A 332 -9.42 3.17 0.10
C ALA A 332 -9.79 4.50 0.74
N ARG A 333 -10.49 5.38 0.01
CA ARG A 333 -10.90 6.67 0.58
C ARG A 333 -12.02 6.50 1.59
N ILE A 334 -13.03 5.70 1.27
CA ILE A 334 -14.15 5.41 2.18
C ILE A 334 -13.69 4.60 3.40
N GLY A 335 -12.77 3.64 3.22
CA GLY A 335 -12.24 2.75 4.26
C GLY A 335 -11.02 3.29 5.00
N PHE A 336 -10.67 4.58 4.86
CA PHE A 336 -9.55 5.26 5.53
C PHE A 336 -8.15 4.73 5.19
N GLY A 337 -7.99 4.04 4.09
CA GLY A 337 -6.68 3.58 3.63
C GLY A 337 -6.73 2.28 2.83
N CYS A 338 -5.55 1.83 2.43
CA CYS A 338 -5.32 0.54 1.77
C CYS A 338 -4.67 -0.45 2.76
N ASN A 339 -4.14 -1.56 2.25
CA ASN A 339 -3.39 -2.52 3.06
C ASN A 339 -2.29 -1.85 3.91
N ILE A 340 -1.65 -0.78 3.44
CA ILE A 340 -0.63 -0.05 4.20
C ILE A 340 -1.28 0.89 5.22
N GLY A 341 -2.07 1.87 4.79
CA GLY A 341 -2.58 2.91 5.70
C GLY A 341 -3.58 2.38 6.73
N ALA A 342 -4.55 1.55 6.29
CA ALA A 342 -5.60 1.07 7.17
C ALA A 342 -5.24 -0.23 7.91
N PHE A 343 -4.77 -1.27 7.20
CA PHE A 343 -4.45 -2.54 7.85
C PHE A 343 -3.11 -2.49 8.58
N VAL A 344 -2.00 -2.24 7.87
CA VAL A 344 -0.67 -2.22 8.50
C VAL A 344 -0.59 -1.07 9.51
N GLY A 345 -0.90 0.15 9.09
CA GLY A 345 -0.86 1.33 9.95
C GLY A 345 -1.84 1.25 11.13
N GLY A 346 -3.08 0.82 10.88
CA GLY A 346 -4.09 0.69 11.92
C GLY A 346 -3.72 -0.33 12.99
N VAL A 347 -3.34 -1.55 12.60
CA VAL A 347 -2.94 -2.59 13.55
C VAL A 347 -1.63 -2.22 14.26
N ALA A 348 -0.64 -1.67 13.54
CA ALA A 348 0.60 -1.20 14.11
C ALA A 348 0.44 0.00 15.05
N SER A 349 -0.70 0.70 15.01
CA SER A 349 -1.08 1.75 15.96
C SER A 349 -1.90 1.23 17.14
N GLY A 350 -2.18 -0.08 17.21
CA GLY A 350 -3.05 -0.67 18.22
C GLY A 350 -4.53 -0.30 18.03
N SER A 351 -4.95 0.09 16.82
CA SER A 351 -6.32 0.49 16.52
C SER A 351 -7.17 -0.66 16.00
N LEU A 352 -8.37 -0.80 16.57
CA LEU A 352 -9.29 -1.89 16.22
C LEU A 352 -9.78 -1.80 14.76
N HIS A 353 -9.88 -0.58 14.20
CA HIS A 353 -10.34 -0.42 12.82
C HIS A 353 -9.49 -1.19 11.81
N GLY A 354 -8.18 -1.35 12.06
CA GLY A 354 -7.28 -2.11 11.17
C GLY A 354 -7.69 -3.58 11.02
N TRP A 355 -8.15 -4.21 12.09
CA TRP A 355 -8.66 -5.60 12.06
C TRP A 355 -10.01 -5.71 11.36
N ILE A 356 -10.89 -4.75 11.60
CA ILE A 356 -12.20 -4.69 10.92
C ILE A 356 -12.00 -4.48 9.43
N TRP A 357 -11.09 -3.58 9.07
CA TRP A 357 -10.69 -3.35 7.68
C TRP A 357 -10.15 -4.63 7.03
N PHE A 358 -9.26 -5.34 7.74
CA PHE A 358 -8.69 -6.62 7.25
C PHE A 358 -9.77 -7.65 6.97
N ALA A 359 -10.69 -7.87 7.92
CA ALA A 359 -11.77 -8.85 7.77
C ALA A 359 -12.71 -8.50 6.60
N ALA A 360 -13.12 -7.24 6.50
CA ALA A 360 -13.99 -6.76 5.43
C ALA A 360 -13.32 -6.87 4.05
N ALA A 361 -12.05 -6.44 3.94
CA ALA A 361 -11.29 -6.54 2.69
C ALA A 361 -11.02 -7.99 2.29
N LEU A 362 -10.81 -8.89 3.24
CA LEU A 362 -10.66 -10.33 2.96
C LEU A 362 -11.96 -10.90 2.38
N GLY A 363 -13.13 -10.51 2.92
CA GLY A 363 -14.44 -10.82 2.36
C GLY A 363 -14.59 -10.31 0.93
N GLY A 364 -14.18 -9.07 0.66
CA GLY A 364 -14.15 -8.49 -0.68
C GLY A 364 -13.22 -9.26 -1.63
N CYS A 365 -12.07 -9.73 -1.15
CA CYS A 365 -11.17 -10.57 -1.95
C CYS A 365 -11.83 -11.87 -2.41
N VAL A 366 -12.66 -12.51 -1.57
CA VAL A 366 -13.39 -13.73 -1.96
C VAL A 366 -14.29 -13.45 -3.18
N VAL A 367 -14.99 -12.31 -3.18
CA VAL A 367 -15.82 -11.89 -4.32
C VAL A 367 -14.94 -11.57 -5.52
N GLY A 368 -13.89 -10.75 -5.33
CA GLY A 368 -12.98 -10.36 -6.40
C GLY A 368 -12.33 -11.56 -7.09
N ILE A 369 -11.90 -12.58 -6.34
CA ILE A 369 -11.32 -13.82 -6.88
C ILE A 369 -12.35 -14.57 -7.76
N ARG A 370 -13.63 -14.60 -7.35
CA ARG A 370 -14.69 -15.23 -8.17
C ARG A 370 -14.96 -14.50 -9.48
N LEU A 371 -14.75 -13.18 -9.49
CA LEU A 371 -14.95 -12.35 -10.69
C LEU A 371 -13.78 -12.41 -11.68
N ARG A 372 -12.57 -12.80 -11.24
CA ARG A 372 -11.36 -12.85 -12.08
C ARG A 372 -11.54 -13.57 -13.43
N PRO A 373 -12.17 -14.77 -13.51
CA PRO A 373 -12.33 -15.48 -14.78
C PRO A 373 -13.13 -14.72 -15.83
N LEU A 374 -14.05 -13.82 -15.44
CA LEU A 374 -14.81 -12.98 -16.38
C LEU A 374 -13.89 -12.09 -17.23
N PHE A 375 -12.71 -11.79 -16.71
CA PHE A 375 -11.70 -10.95 -17.34
C PHE A 375 -10.51 -11.76 -17.91
N GLY A 376 -10.62 -13.09 -17.96
CA GLY A 376 -9.54 -13.96 -18.41
C GLY A 376 -8.36 -14.05 -17.44
N LEU A 377 -8.56 -13.75 -16.16
CA LEU A 377 -7.55 -13.87 -15.10
C LEU A 377 -7.72 -15.19 -14.35
N SER A 378 -6.61 -15.88 -14.03
CA SER A 378 -6.66 -17.10 -13.21
C SER A 378 -7.18 -16.79 -11.79
N ARG A 379 -7.73 -17.80 -11.13
CA ARG A 379 -8.09 -17.70 -9.71
C ARG A 379 -6.90 -17.87 -8.78
N ASP A 380 -5.83 -18.47 -9.29
CA ASP A 380 -4.59 -18.77 -8.54
C ASP A 380 -3.60 -17.60 -8.53
#